data_7df17ab910a7bcf31fe15407def7ddb2
#
_entry.id   7df17ab910a7bcf31fe15407def7ddb2
#
_cell.length_a   1.000
_cell.length_b   1.000
_cell.length_c   1.000
_cell.angle_alpha   90.00
_cell.angle_beta   90.00
_cell.angle_gamma   90.00
#
_symmetry.space_group_name_H-M   'P 1'
#
loop_
_entity.id
_entity.type
_entity.pdbx_description
1 polymer ?
#
loop_
_entity_poly.entity_id
_entity_poly.type
_entity_poly.pdbx_seq_one_letter_code
_entity_poly.pdbx_strand_id
1 'polypeptide(L)'
;MAEPWPSHSSSSRGKKKRPRSPNDDATSSQGRTENSTSLEDNLIFSDTLIALQLMRTQFPKLEKSLKKDRLLLVFKLNTGQDDHAIMFMDDYLKQMESAVRRSTGKNKDGSEVFDWFEKYVLRSKLDVSIDHLELCSLLSHGGDARDKHITLLMNAGLLTRQLIDPNMYWFSIPSIGPILKGLSQGRKEVLSLLNRRKYKEMVLSSLEKTRLRLSPLDVRFHLRDLIGSGHIKTVQTPTGLLARVSTD
;
A
#
# COMPACT_ATOMS: atom_id res chain seq x y z
N MET A 1 30.97 41.44 -44.24
CA MET A 1 30.32 40.96 -45.46
C MET A 1 29.14 40.16 -45.02
N ALA A 2 28.05 40.79 -44.87
CA ALA A 2 26.96 41.04 -45.83
C ALA A 2 26.08 39.80 -45.97
N GLU A 3 24.99 39.87 -45.33
CA GLU A 3 23.57 39.56 -45.56
C GLU A 3 23.16 39.09 -46.97
N PRO A 4 21.90 38.71 -47.29
CA PRO A 4 20.63 38.78 -46.54
C PRO A 4 19.61 37.65 -46.85
N TRP A 5 18.48 37.73 -46.14
CA TRP A 5 17.17 37.08 -46.36
C TRP A 5 16.54 37.39 -47.72
N PRO A 6 15.54 36.59 -48.17
CA PRO A 6 14.24 37.20 -48.37
C PRO A 6 13.01 36.42 -47.91
N SER A 7 12.04 37.23 -47.54
CA SER A 7 10.63 37.08 -47.21
C SER A 7 9.73 36.86 -48.45
N HIS A 8 8.47 36.55 -48.18
CA HIS A 8 7.18 36.64 -48.89
C HIS A 8 6.49 35.27 -49.09
N SER A 9 5.18 35.09 -49.02
CA SER A 9 4.03 35.97 -48.82
C SER A 9 2.77 35.10 -48.63
N SER A 10 1.90 35.58 -47.82
CA SER A 10 0.42 35.51 -47.75
C SER A 10 -0.40 34.95 -48.92
N SER A 11 -1.53 34.23 -48.56
CA SER A 11 -2.88 34.43 -49.14
C SER A 11 -3.83 33.39 -48.49
N SER A 12 -4.76 33.71 -47.69
CA SER A 12 -6.13 34.25 -47.70
C SER A 12 -7.20 33.38 -48.38
N ARG A 13 -8.29 33.19 -47.60
CA ARG A 13 -9.71 33.06 -47.97
C ARG A 13 -10.32 31.66 -48.19
N GLY A 14 -11.44 31.47 -47.45
CA GLY A 14 -12.55 30.65 -47.85
C GLY A 14 -13.55 30.29 -46.75
N LYS A 15 -14.42 31.26 -46.34
CA LYS A 15 -15.66 30.96 -45.59
C LYS A 15 -16.68 30.23 -46.52
N LYS A 16 -17.35 29.18 -46.05
CA LYS A 16 -18.72 28.85 -46.53
C LYS A 16 -19.61 28.31 -45.42
N LYS A 17 -20.83 28.83 -45.43
CA LYS A 17 -21.95 28.70 -44.50
C LYS A 17 -22.72 27.36 -44.66
N ARG A 18 -23.47 27.08 -43.59
CA ARG A 18 -24.54 26.06 -43.36
C ARG A 18 -25.57 25.94 -44.50
N PRO A 19 -26.34 24.81 -44.45
CA PRO A 19 -27.72 24.92 -44.02
C PRO A 19 -28.25 23.82 -43.03
N ARG A 20 -29.42 24.14 -42.48
CA ARG A 20 -30.23 23.46 -41.43
C ARG A 20 -31.13 22.37 -42.03
N SER A 21 -31.31 21.30 -41.20
CA SER A 21 -32.53 20.53 -40.82
C SER A 21 -33.57 20.06 -41.87
N PRO A 22 -34.42 19.03 -41.62
CA PRO A 22 -35.15 18.69 -40.36
C PRO A 22 -35.30 17.18 -40.03
N ASN A 23 -35.76 16.94 -38.80
CA ASN A 23 -36.54 15.87 -38.18
C ASN A 23 -36.68 14.49 -38.87
N ASP A 24 -36.45 13.43 -38.12
CA ASP A 24 -37.55 12.56 -37.61
C ASP A 24 -37.06 11.55 -36.56
N ASP A 25 -38.02 11.18 -35.74
CA ASP A 25 -38.01 10.28 -34.59
C ASP A 25 -37.37 8.89 -34.85
N ALA A 26 -36.66 8.37 -33.85
CA ALA A 26 -36.87 7.00 -33.35
C ALA A 26 -36.06 6.73 -32.05
N THR A 27 -36.80 6.53 -30.99
CA THR A 27 -36.54 5.81 -29.75
C THR A 27 -35.50 4.72 -29.83
N SER A 28 -34.46 4.75 -28.99
CA SER A 28 -34.08 3.59 -28.15
C SER A 28 -32.93 3.93 -27.18
N SER A 29 -33.25 3.78 -25.93
CA SER A 29 -32.48 3.45 -24.76
C SER A 29 -31.03 2.99 -25.00
N GLN A 30 -30.05 3.84 -24.63
CA GLN A 30 -28.74 3.44 -24.11
C GLN A 30 -28.08 4.66 -23.44
N GLY A 31 -28.27 4.79 -22.15
CA GLY A 31 -27.69 5.86 -21.36
C GLY A 31 -27.90 5.60 -19.88
N ARG A 32 -27.48 4.43 -19.40
CA ARG A 32 -27.60 4.12 -17.97
C ARG A 32 -26.61 3.04 -17.53
N THR A 33 -25.32 3.30 -17.68
CA THR A 33 -24.32 2.36 -17.11
C THR A 33 -23.06 3.04 -16.57
N GLU A 34 -22.88 4.38 -16.69
CA GLU A 34 -21.65 5.02 -16.20
C GLU A 34 -21.77 5.68 -14.83
N ASN A 35 -22.98 5.79 -14.27
CA ASN A 35 -23.18 6.38 -12.93
C ASN A 35 -23.32 5.34 -11.81
N SER A 36 -23.43 4.05 -12.10
CA SER A 36 -23.56 3.02 -11.06
C SER A 36 -22.21 2.64 -10.44
N THR A 37 -21.14 2.61 -11.24
CA THR A 37 -19.80 2.25 -10.75
C THR A 37 -19.22 3.25 -9.76
N SER A 38 -19.50 4.56 -9.92
CA SER A 38 -19.00 5.57 -8.97
C SER A 38 -19.78 5.60 -7.65
N LEU A 39 -21.04 5.19 -7.67
CA LEU A 39 -21.88 5.06 -6.47
C LEU A 39 -21.56 3.78 -5.70
N GLU A 40 -21.29 2.68 -6.40
CA GLU A 40 -20.85 1.42 -5.79
C GLU A 40 -19.47 1.55 -5.17
N ASP A 41 -18.51 2.21 -5.84
CA ASP A 41 -17.17 2.50 -5.28
C ASP A 41 -17.24 3.41 -4.03
N ASN A 42 -18.16 4.37 -3.99
CA ASN A 42 -18.38 5.22 -2.81
C ASN A 42 -19.10 4.47 -1.67
N LEU A 43 -20.04 3.57 -1.99
CA LEU A 43 -20.68 2.70 -1.01
C LEU A 43 -19.69 1.71 -0.41
N ILE A 44 -18.86 1.05 -1.21
CA ILE A 44 -17.81 0.13 -0.74
C ILE A 44 -16.80 0.85 0.15
N PHE A 45 -16.44 2.11 -0.16
CA PHE A 45 -15.53 2.91 0.66
C PHE A 45 -16.15 3.26 2.01
N SER A 46 -17.43 3.65 2.02
CA SER A 46 -18.20 3.94 3.25
C SER A 46 -18.37 2.66 4.08
N ASP A 47 -18.72 1.55 3.45
CA ASP A 47 -18.94 0.26 4.12
C ASP A 47 -17.65 -0.31 4.69
N THR A 48 -16.52 -0.18 3.99
CA THR A 48 -15.22 -0.60 4.50
C THR A 48 -14.82 0.22 5.73
N LEU A 49 -15.07 1.54 5.73
CA LEU A 49 -14.75 2.42 6.85
C LEU A 49 -15.65 2.13 8.05
N ILE A 50 -16.94 1.91 7.80
CA ILE A 50 -17.92 1.49 8.82
C ILE A 50 -17.55 0.10 9.36
N ALA A 51 -17.19 -0.84 8.50
CA ALA A 51 -16.75 -2.17 8.90
C ALA A 51 -15.50 -2.12 9.77
N LEU A 52 -14.49 -1.30 9.41
CA LEU A 52 -13.28 -1.09 10.22
C LEU A 52 -13.58 -0.43 11.57
N GLN A 53 -14.50 0.54 11.62
CA GLN A 53 -14.93 1.15 12.88
C GLN A 53 -15.72 0.17 13.74
N LEU A 54 -16.64 -0.61 13.15
CA LEU A 54 -17.38 -1.67 13.84
C LEU A 54 -16.44 -2.77 14.34
N MET A 55 -15.46 -3.19 13.55
CA MET A 55 -14.44 -4.15 13.98
C MET A 55 -13.61 -3.60 15.15
N ARG A 56 -13.25 -2.33 15.12
CA ARG A 56 -12.48 -1.71 16.19
C ARG A 56 -13.26 -1.54 17.49
N THR A 57 -14.56 -1.23 17.41
CA THR A 57 -15.41 -0.94 18.58
C THR A 57 -16.13 -2.19 19.11
N GLN A 58 -16.61 -3.07 18.24
CA GLN A 58 -17.42 -4.23 18.63
C GLN A 58 -16.63 -5.53 18.70
N PHE A 59 -15.48 -5.65 18.01
CA PHE A 59 -14.72 -6.90 17.92
C PHE A 59 -13.24 -6.78 18.30
N PRO A 60 -12.87 -6.19 19.46
CA PRO A 60 -11.48 -6.27 19.94
C PRO A 60 -11.04 -7.71 20.22
N LYS A 61 -12.01 -8.64 20.35
CA LYS A 61 -11.77 -10.08 20.50
C LYS A 61 -11.47 -10.79 19.17
N LEU A 62 -11.92 -10.24 18.02
CA LEU A 62 -11.73 -10.86 16.70
C LEU A 62 -10.25 -10.92 16.33
N GLU A 63 -9.50 -9.84 16.53
CA GLU A 63 -8.06 -9.83 16.31
C GLU A 63 -7.35 -10.89 17.16
N LYS A 64 -7.74 -11.00 18.44
CA LYS A 64 -7.19 -12.02 19.34
C LYS A 64 -7.53 -13.43 18.89
N SER A 65 -8.76 -13.67 18.40
CA SER A 65 -9.18 -14.96 17.86
C SER A 65 -8.39 -15.31 16.60
N LEU A 66 -8.37 -14.43 15.61
CA LEU A 66 -7.63 -14.64 14.35
C LEU A 66 -6.13 -14.83 14.58
N LYS A 67 -5.57 -14.15 15.56
CA LYS A 67 -4.18 -14.36 16.00
C LYS A 67 -4.00 -15.73 16.67
N LYS A 68 -4.93 -16.12 17.55
CA LYS A 68 -4.94 -17.44 18.21
C LYS A 68 -5.11 -18.58 17.20
N ASP A 69 -5.96 -18.38 16.19
CA ASP A 69 -6.20 -19.36 15.11
C ASP A 69 -5.06 -19.32 14.05
N ARG A 70 -4.05 -18.46 14.26
CA ARG A 70 -2.87 -18.30 13.40
C ARG A 70 -3.18 -17.93 11.95
N LEU A 71 -4.28 -17.24 11.75
CA LEU A 71 -4.65 -16.66 10.46
C LEU A 71 -3.95 -15.32 10.21
N LEU A 72 -3.58 -14.63 11.31
CA LEU A 72 -2.89 -13.33 11.27
C LEU A 72 -1.58 -13.35 12.04
N LEU A 73 -0.57 -12.71 11.45
CA LEU A 73 0.69 -12.36 12.09
C LEU A 73 0.75 -10.86 12.34
N VAL A 74 1.33 -10.48 13.47
CA VAL A 74 1.57 -9.08 13.84
C VAL A 74 3.07 -8.85 13.90
N PHE A 75 3.53 -7.77 13.28
CA PHE A 75 4.94 -7.39 13.19
C PHE A 75 5.13 -6.00 13.78
N LYS A 76 6.16 -5.81 14.59
CA LYS A 76 6.62 -4.48 15.00
C LYS A 76 7.39 -3.83 13.87
N LEU A 77 7.05 -2.58 13.53
CA LEU A 77 7.76 -1.83 12.50
C LEU A 77 8.82 -0.91 13.12
N ASN A 78 9.99 -0.84 12.48
CA ASN A 78 11.07 0.07 12.89
C ASN A 78 10.89 1.46 12.24
N THR A 79 9.73 2.10 12.47
CA THR A 79 9.40 3.42 11.93
C THR A 79 9.68 4.57 12.90
N GLY A 80 10.18 4.28 14.11
CA GLY A 80 10.39 5.25 15.20
C GLY A 80 9.13 5.56 16.01
N GLN A 81 7.97 5.05 15.59
CA GLN A 81 6.69 5.06 16.30
C GLN A 81 6.36 3.63 16.73
N ASP A 82 5.36 3.48 17.60
CA ASP A 82 4.89 2.15 18.01
C ASP A 82 3.95 1.53 16.99
N ASP A 83 4.38 1.58 15.72
CA ASP A 83 3.61 1.07 14.58
C ASP A 83 3.72 -0.45 14.48
N HIS A 84 2.60 -1.08 14.16
CA HIS A 84 2.51 -2.50 13.90
C HIS A 84 1.92 -2.76 12.52
N ALA A 85 2.44 -3.77 11.82
CA ALA A 85 1.85 -4.30 10.61
C ALA A 85 1.11 -5.60 10.94
N ILE A 86 0.02 -5.84 10.22
CA ILE A 86 -0.76 -7.08 10.29
C ILE A 86 -0.74 -7.71 8.91
N MET A 87 -0.52 -9.02 8.85
CA MET A 87 -0.48 -9.76 7.59
C MET A 87 -1.14 -11.13 7.77
N PHE A 88 -1.86 -11.60 6.75
CA PHE A 88 -2.35 -12.96 6.75
C PHE A 88 -1.20 -13.97 6.65
N MET A 89 -1.33 -15.10 7.33
CA MET A 89 -0.31 -16.16 7.35
C MET A 89 0.04 -16.63 5.94
N ASP A 90 -0.97 -16.88 5.10
CA ASP A 90 -0.77 -17.37 3.73
C ASP A 90 0.01 -16.38 2.86
N ASP A 91 -0.25 -15.08 3.04
CA ASP A 91 0.46 -14.04 2.29
C ASP A 91 1.90 -13.87 2.81
N TYR A 92 2.10 -14.03 4.12
CA TYR A 92 3.44 -14.04 4.70
C TYR A 92 4.27 -15.22 4.18
N LEU A 93 3.69 -16.43 4.11
CA LEU A 93 4.37 -17.61 3.57
C LEU A 93 4.78 -17.42 2.11
N LYS A 94 3.89 -16.87 1.25
CA LYS A 94 4.24 -16.52 -0.14
C LYS A 94 5.38 -15.52 -0.22
N GLN A 95 5.37 -14.51 0.67
CA GLN A 95 6.43 -13.51 0.74
C GLN A 95 7.76 -14.11 1.22
N MET A 96 7.69 -15.03 2.19
CA MET A 96 8.83 -15.80 2.67
C MET A 96 9.45 -16.65 1.56
N GLU A 97 8.66 -17.45 0.82
CA GLU A 97 9.14 -18.20 -0.34
C GLU A 97 9.87 -17.32 -1.36
N SER A 98 9.28 -16.15 -1.66
CA SER A 98 9.88 -15.20 -2.59
C SER A 98 11.20 -14.65 -2.07
N ALA A 99 11.34 -14.44 -0.76
CA ALA A 99 12.57 -14.00 -0.12
C ALA A 99 13.62 -15.11 -0.10
N VAL A 100 13.23 -16.34 0.19
CA VAL A 100 14.10 -17.52 0.16
C VAL A 100 14.67 -17.72 -1.24
N ARG A 101 13.86 -17.69 -2.28
CA ARG A 101 14.30 -17.82 -3.69
C ARG A 101 15.35 -16.76 -4.06
N ARG A 102 15.22 -15.52 -3.52
CA ARG A 102 16.18 -14.43 -3.75
C ARG A 102 17.47 -14.61 -2.94
N SER A 103 17.36 -15.11 -1.72
CA SER A 103 18.48 -15.24 -0.78
C SER A 103 19.35 -16.45 -1.07
N THR A 104 18.75 -17.59 -1.40
CA THR A 104 19.48 -18.86 -1.57
C THR A 104 20.22 -18.96 -2.90
N GLY A 105 19.85 -18.21 -3.94
CA GLY A 105 20.55 -18.18 -5.23
C GLY A 105 20.97 -19.56 -5.72
N LYS A 106 22.30 -19.77 -5.89
CA LYS A 106 22.89 -21.07 -6.28
C LYS A 106 23.31 -21.96 -5.09
N ASN A 107 23.45 -21.39 -3.89
CA ASN A 107 23.85 -22.11 -2.68
C ASN A 107 22.63 -22.51 -1.86
N LYS A 108 22.38 -23.81 -1.78
CA LYS A 108 21.27 -24.38 -0.97
C LYS A 108 21.73 -24.78 0.46
N ASP A 109 22.98 -24.53 0.83
CA ASP A 109 23.49 -24.94 2.15
C ASP A 109 22.74 -24.21 3.28
N GLY A 110 22.11 -24.98 4.14
CA GLY A 110 21.35 -24.49 5.29
C GLY A 110 19.93 -23.97 4.94
N SER A 111 19.45 -24.19 3.69
CA SER A 111 18.11 -23.75 3.29
C SER A 111 16.98 -24.45 4.04
N GLU A 112 17.25 -25.60 4.65
CA GLU A 112 16.31 -26.34 5.48
C GLU A 112 15.80 -25.51 6.67
N VAL A 113 16.55 -24.51 7.12
CA VAL A 113 16.14 -23.64 8.23
C VAL A 113 14.85 -22.88 7.94
N PHE A 114 14.54 -22.60 6.67
CA PHE A 114 13.29 -21.92 6.31
C PHE A 114 12.07 -22.78 6.56
N ASP A 115 12.18 -24.11 6.28
CA ASP A 115 11.13 -25.09 6.57
C ASP A 115 10.98 -25.29 8.09
N TRP A 116 12.10 -25.32 8.82
CA TRP A 116 12.08 -25.40 10.28
C TRP A 116 11.44 -24.16 10.90
N PHE A 117 11.77 -22.97 10.38
CA PHE A 117 11.21 -21.71 10.84
C PHE A 117 9.69 -21.66 10.62
N GLU A 118 9.21 -22.05 9.45
CA GLU A 118 7.77 -22.14 9.18
C GLU A 118 7.09 -23.12 10.13
N LYS A 119 7.62 -24.33 10.19
CA LYS A 119 6.95 -25.45 10.88
C LYS A 119 6.98 -25.32 12.39
N TYR A 120 8.09 -24.89 12.96
CA TYR A 120 8.31 -24.93 14.40
C TYR A 120 8.24 -23.54 15.05
N VAL A 121 8.67 -22.47 14.38
CA VAL A 121 8.69 -21.12 14.96
C VAL A 121 7.37 -20.39 14.70
N LEU A 122 6.98 -20.21 13.45
CA LEU A 122 5.76 -19.47 13.12
C LEU A 122 4.50 -20.13 13.65
N ARG A 123 4.48 -21.45 13.76
CA ARG A 123 3.36 -22.19 14.33
C ARG A 123 3.35 -22.24 15.85
N SER A 124 4.43 -21.89 16.51
CA SER A 124 4.53 -21.94 17.99
C SER A 124 4.39 -20.57 18.62
N LYS A 125 4.90 -19.52 17.97
CA LYS A 125 4.92 -18.14 18.50
C LYS A 125 3.76 -17.30 17.98
N LEU A 126 3.16 -16.56 18.92
CA LEU A 126 2.12 -15.55 18.64
C LEU A 126 2.62 -14.11 18.90
N ASP A 127 3.77 -13.99 19.56
CA ASP A 127 4.36 -12.71 19.90
C ASP A 127 5.08 -12.08 18.70
N VAL A 128 5.34 -10.78 18.78
CA VAL A 128 6.05 -10.03 17.74
C VAL A 128 7.56 -10.23 17.81
N SER A 129 8.06 -10.86 18.88
CA SER A 129 9.49 -11.08 19.13
C SER A 129 9.75 -12.47 19.70
N ILE A 130 10.99 -12.91 19.61
CA ILE A 130 11.45 -14.19 20.13
C ILE A 130 12.87 -14.02 20.72
N ASP A 131 13.12 -14.69 21.84
CA ASP A 131 14.45 -14.80 22.44
C ASP A 131 15.36 -15.75 21.65
N HIS A 132 16.67 -15.52 21.72
CA HIS A 132 17.68 -16.33 21.03
C HIS A 132 17.65 -17.81 21.43
N LEU A 133 17.59 -18.09 22.73
CA LEU A 133 17.59 -19.47 23.23
C LEU A 133 16.31 -20.19 22.83
N GLU A 134 15.16 -19.51 22.91
CA GLU A 134 13.89 -20.04 22.48
C GLU A 134 13.87 -20.32 20.96
N LEU A 135 14.40 -19.38 20.15
CA LEU A 135 14.55 -19.54 18.70
C LEU A 135 15.40 -20.78 18.37
N CYS A 136 16.57 -20.91 19.01
CA CYS A 136 17.44 -22.07 18.84
C CYS A 136 16.74 -23.37 19.25
N SER A 137 16.04 -23.37 20.38
CA SER A 137 15.26 -24.53 20.85
C SER A 137 14.21 -24.98 19.85
N LEU A 138 13.43 -24.03 19.31
CA LEU A 138 12.40 -24.34 18.32
C LEU A 138 12.99 -24.82 16.98
N LEU A 139 14.06 -24.21 16.50
CA LEU A 139 14.74 -24.64 15.27
C LEU A 139 15.37 -26.02 15.42
N SER A 140 15.85 -26.38 16.63
CA SER A 140 16.47 -27.70 16.90
C SER A 140 15.50 -28.86 16.75
N HIS A 141 14.17 -28.63 16.72
CA HIS A 141 13.19 -29.67 16.37
C HIS A 141 13.29 -30.11 14.89
N GLY A 142 13.87 -29.29 14.04
CA GLY A 142 14.05 -29.60 12.62
C GLY A 142 15.43 -30.17 12.32
N GLY A 143 16.44 -29.82 13.12
CA GLY A 143 17.84 -30.24 12.91
C GLY A 143 18.81 -29.49 13.81
N ASP A 144 20.11 -29.61 13.52
CA ASP A 144 21.19 -28.96 14.28
C ASP A 144 21.20 -27.43 14.00
N ALA A 145 20.47 -26.69 14.82
CA ALA A 145 20.40 -25.23 14.71
C ALA A 145 21.74 -24.58 15.11
N ARG A 146 22.28 -23.74 14.22
CA ARG A 146 23.54 -23.02 14.39
C ARG A 146 23.34 -21.53 14.09
N ASP A 147 24.26 -20.69 14.53
CA ASP A 147 24.24 -19.23 14.28
C ASP A 147 24.17 -18.88 12.79
N LYS A 148 24.76 -19.72 11.92
CA LYS A 148 24.64 -19.55 10.47
C LYS A 148 23.19 -19.58 9.99
N HIS A 149 22.34 -20.40 10.59
CA HIS A 149 20.93 -20.52 10.24
C HIS A 149 20.14 -19.27 10.66
N ILE A 150 20.45 -18.72 11.84
CA ILE A 150 19.86 -17.43 12.28
C ILE A 150 20.28 -16.30 11.34
N THR A 151 21.56 -16.30 10.94
CA THR A 151 22.07 -15.33 9.96
C THR A 151 21.36 -15.44 8.62
N LEU A 152 21.04 -16.65 8.14
CA LEU A 152 20.26 -16.86 6.92
C LEU A 152 18.84 -16.31 7.05
N LEU A 153 18.16 -16.53 8.18
CA LEU A 153 16.82 -15.96 8.45
C LEU A 153 16.86 -14.43 8.48
N MET A 154 17.90 -13.84 9.08
CA MET A 154 18.10 -12.39 9.10
C MET A 154 18.38 -11.83 7.69
N ASN A 155 19.23 -12.48 6.92
CA ASN A 155 19.55 -12.08 5.55
C ASN A 155 18.36 -12.18 4.60
N ALA A 156 17.48 -13.16 4.84
CA ALA A 156 16.20 -13.27 4.12
C ALA A 156 15.17 -12.20 4.56
N GLY A 157 15.45 -11.48 5.67
CA GLY A 157 14.57 -10.45 6.20
C GLY A 157 13.39 -10.99 6.99
N LEU A 158 13.47 -12.21 7.51
CA LEU A 158 12.43 -12.85 8.35
C LEU A 158 12.58 -12.46 9.81
N LEU A 159 13.82 -12.17 10.23
CA LEU A 159 14.17 -11.73 11.58
C LEU A 159 15.01 -10.45 11.54
N THR A 160 14.81 -9.61 12.54
CA THR A 160 15.63 -8.40 12.76
C THR A 160 16.07 -8.39 14.23
N ARG A 161 17.37 -8.23 14.48
CA ARG A 161 17.88 -8.13 15.85
C ARG A 161 17.42 -6.84 16.51
N GLN A 162 17.04 -6.90 17.78
CA GLN A 162 16.71 -5.70 18.55
C GLN A 162 17.97 -4.90 18.89
N LEU A 163 17.85 -3.57 18.88
CA LEU A 163 18.97 -2.69 19.20
C LEU A 163 19.26 -2.62 20.71
N ILE A 164 18.19 -2.71 21.53
CA ILE A 164 18.29 -2.59 22.98
C ILE A 164 18.71 -3.92 23.61
N ASP A 165 18.15 -5.02 23.13
CA ASP A 165 18.47 -6.37 23.59
C ASP A 165 18.98 -7.22 22.43
N PRO A 166 20.31 -7.49 22.39
CA PRO A 166 20.92 -8.28 21.31
C PRO A 166 20.48 -9.74 21.26
N ASN A 167 19.90 -10.27 22.33
CA ASN A 167 19.42 -11.64 22.43
C ASN A 167 17.96 -11.76 21.95
N MET A 168 17.31 -10.65 21.65
CA MET A 168 15.94 -10.63 21.16
C MET A 168 15.87 -10.33 19.67
N TYR A 169 14.99 -11.02 18.97
CA TYR A 169 14.68 -10.79 17.56
C TYR A 169 13.24 -10.37 17.38
N TRP A 170 13.00 -9.39 16.49
CA TRP A 170 11.68 -9.09 15.97
C TRP A 170 11.40 -9.98 14.75
N PHE A 171 10.19 -10.51 14.66
CA PHE A 171 9.70 -11.05 13.38
C PHE A 171 9.55 -9.90 12.39
N SER A 172 9.95 -10.13 11.15
CA SER A 172 9.97 -9.11 10.11
C SER A 172 9.33 -9.60 8.82
N ILE A 173 8.77 -8.65 8.07
CA ILE A 173 8.21 -8.92 6.74
C ILE A 173 9.32 -8.70 5.71
N PRO A 174 9.69 -9.72 4.93
CA PRO A 174 10.72 -9.60 3.92
C PRO A 174 10.45 -8.45 2.93
N SER A 175 11.46 -7.64 2.66
CA SER A 175 11.38 -6.52 1.69
C SER A 175 10.33 -5.45 2.01
N ILE A 176 9.92 -5.28 3.27
CA ILE A 176 8.95 -4.25 3.66
C ILE A 176 9.51 -2.82 3.53
N GLY A 177 10.82 -2.64 3.63
CA GLY A 177 11.47 -1.31 3.61
C GLY A 177 11.07 -0.41 2.43
N PRO A 178 11.14 -0.88 1.18
CA PRO A 178 10.67 -0.11 0.03
C PRO A 178 9.20 0.30 0.10
N ILE A 179 8.33 -0.55 0.68
CA ILE A 179 6.91 -0.27 0.85
C ILE A 179 6.71 0.83 1.89
N LEU A 180 7.37 0.73 3.05
CA LEU A 180 7.32 1.75 4.11
C LEU A 180 7.85 3.10 3.62
N LYS A 181 8.97 3.08 2.87
CA LYS A 181 9.51 4.28 2.22
C LYS A 181 8.50 4.86 1.23
N GLY A 182 7.91 4.03 0.38
CA GLY A 182 6.88 4.42 -0.58
C GLY A 182 5.64 5.01 0.10
N LEU A 183 5.19 4.42 1.20
CA LEU A 183 4.08 4.94 2.01
C LEU A 183 4.39 6.35 2.52
N SER A 184 5.53 6.54 3.19
CA SER A 184 5.94 7.84 3.73
C SER A 184 6.11 8.89 2.62
N GLN A 185 6.77 8.55 1.52
CA GLN A 185 6.99 9.47 0.41
C GLN A 185 5.71 9.80 -0.34
N GLY A 186 4.84 8.82 -0.57
CA GLY A 186 3.55 9.03 -1.23
C GLY A 186 2.61 9.91 -0.42
N ARG A 187 2.54 9.74 0.91
CA ARG A 187 1.81 10.66 1.81
C ARG A 187 2.28 12.10 1.60
N LYS A 188 3.61 12.33 1.66
CA LYS A 188 4.20 13.66 1.47
C LYS A 188 3.91 14.23 0.07
N GLU A 189 3.96 13.39 -0.96
CA GLU A 189 3.71 13.81 -2.34
C GLU A 189 2.25 14.24 -2.53
N VAL A 190 1.28 13.46 -2.05
CA VAL A 190 -0.16 13.80 -2.12
C VAL A 190 -0.45 15.09 -1.34
N LEU A 191 0.04 15.22 -0.12
CA LEU A 191 -0.12 16.45 0.67
C LEU A 191 0.54 17.65 -0.01
N SER A 192 1.71 17.49 -0.63
CA SER A 192 2.39 18.53 -1.41
C SER A 192 1.57 18.97 -2.62
N LEU A 193 0.94 18.04 -3.34
CA LEU A 193 0.05 18.35 -4.47
C LEU A 193 -1.13 19.22 -4.05
N LEU A 194 -1.74 18.91 -2.92
CA LEU A 194 -2.85 19.70 -2.36
C LEU A 194 -2.36 21.05 -1.83
N ASN A 195 -1.26 21.10 -1.08
CA ASN A 195 -0.71 22.32 -0.50
C ASN A 195 -0.28 23.37 -1.55
N ARG A 196 0.05 22.95 -2.76
CA ARG A 196 0.35 23.87 -3.88
C ARG A 196 -0.89 24.59 -4.42
N ARG A 197 -2.10 24.15 -4.09
CA ARG A 197 -3.35 24.78 -4.51
C ARG A 197 -3.72 25.92 -3.57
N LYS A 198 -4.34 26.98 -4.12
CA LYS A 198 -4.73 28.18 -3.36
C LYS A 198 -5.55 27.86 -2.11
N TYR A 199 -6.49 26.91 -2.20
CA TYR A 199 -7.37 26.52 -1.11
C TYR A 199 -6.97 25.17 -0.47
N LYS A 200 -5.78 24.64 -0.79
CA LYS A 200 -5.28 23.34 -0.33
C LYS A 200 -6.26 22.19 -0.61
N GLU A 201 -6.97 22.28 -1.73
CA GLU A 201 -7.98 21.32 -2.13
C GLU A 201 -7.93 20.99 -3.62
N MET A 202 -8.46 19.82 -3.97
CA MET A 202 -8.60 19.35 -5.35
C MET A 202 -9.78 18.39 -5.45
N VAL A 203 -10.43 18.35 -6.63
CA VAL A 203 -11.46 17.34 -6.93
C VAL A 203 -10.85 15.95 -6.82
N LEU A 204 -11.49 15.08 -6.06
CA LEU A 204 -10.99 13.74 -5.74
C LEU A 204 -10.72 12.93 -7.02
N SER A 205 -11.65 12.94 -7.98
CA SER A 205 -11.50 12.23 -9.26
C SER A 205 -10.30 12.71 -10.11
N SER A 206 -9.90 13.98 -9.97
CA SER A 206 -8.70 14.51 -10.62
C SER A 206 -7.44 14.07 -9.90
N LEU A 207 -7.49 14.00 -8.57
CA LEU A 207 -6.39 13.55 -7.74
C LEU A 207 -6.11 12.05 -7.94
N GLU A 208 -7.14 11.24 -8.06
CA GLU A 208 -7.07 9.80 -8.32
C GLU A 208 -6.40 9.44 -9.67
N LYS A 209 -6.50 10.33 -10.65
CA LYS A 209 -5.84 10.17 -11.96
C LYS A 209 -4.35 10.55 -11.92
N THR A 210 -3.88 11.11 -10.82
CA THR A 210 -2.48 11.56 -10.69
C THR A 210 -1.58 10.36 -10.43
N ARG A 211 -0.49 10.24 -11.19
CA ARG A 211 0.53 9.24 -10.94
C ARG A 211 1.59 9.79 -9.99
N LEU A 212 1.81 9.11 -8.88
CA LEU A 212 2.86 9.44 -7.94
C LEU A 212 4.23 9.02 -8.50
N ARG A 213 5.26 9.80 -8.20
CA ARG A 213 6.64 9.56 -8.66
C ARG A 213 7.50 8.88 -7.60
N LEU A 214 7.20 9.13 -6.33
CA LEU A 214 8.02 8.73 -5.20
C LEU A 214 7.50 7.49 -4.49
N SER A 215 6.32 6.99 -4.89
CA SER A 215 5.72 5.81 -4.31
C SER A 215 5.39 4.76 -5.36
N PRO A 216 5.68 3.47 -5.11
CA PRO A 216 5.20 2.37 -5.94
C PRO A 216 3.72 2.06 -5.70
N LEU A 217 3.14 2.62 -4.62
CA LEU A 217 1.74 2.42 -4.25
C LEU A 217 0.84 3.39 -5.03
N ASP A 218 -0.37 2.93 -5.34
CA ASP A 218 -1.37 3.73 -6.05
C ASP A 218 -1.78 4.97 -5.24
N VAL A 219 -2.11 6.06 -5.92
CA VAL A 219 -2.60 7.29 -5.31
C VAL A 219 -3.88 7.05 -4.49
N ARG A 220 -4.76 6.15 -4.93
CA ARG A 220 -5.98 5.78 -4.19
C ARG A 220 -5.67 5.15 -2.84
N PHE A 221 -4.60 4.36 -2.76
CA PHE A 221 -4.13 3.81 -1.49
C PHE A 221 -3.76 4.94 -0.53
N HIS A 222 -2.95 5.90 -0.98
CA HIS A 222 -2.54 7.05 -0.16
C HIS A 222 -3.69 7.95 0.22
N LEU A 223 -4.68 8.12 -0.65
CA LEU A 223 -5.88 8.89 -0.34
C LEU A 223 -6.70 8.23 0.78
N ARG A 224 -6.92 6.91 0.69
CA ARG A 224 -7.62 6.17 1.75
C ARG A 224 -6.89 6.27 3.08
N ASP A 225 -5.59 6.13 3.06
CA ASP A 225 -4.71 6.25 4.21
C ASP A 225 -4.76 7.67 4.83
N LEU A 226 -4.63 8.72 4.03
CA LEU A 226 -4.64 10.11 4.49
C LEU A 226 -6.04 10.57 4.94
N ILE A 227 -7.11 10.05 4.34
CA ILE A 227 -8.49 10.30 4.78
C ILE A 227 -8.75 9.56 6.09
N GLY A 228 -8.38 8.28 6.16
CA GLY A 228 -8.56 7.47 7.37
C GLY A 228 -7.77 7.97 8.58
N SER A 229 -6.59 8.54 8.35
CA SER A 229 -5.74 9.16 9.38
C SER A 229 -6.13 10.62 9.71
N GLY A 230 -7.14 11.19 9.05
CA GLY A 230 -7.63 12.54 9.31
C GLY A 230 -6.79 13.68 8.71
N HIS A 231 -5.71 13.39 7.97
CA HIS A 231 -4.89 14.42 7.32
C HIS A 231 -5.59 15.08 6.11
N ILE A 232 -6.54 14.38 5.51
CA ILE A 232 -7.39 14.88 4.42
C ILE A 232 -8.85 14.69 4.82
N LYS A 233 -9.65 15.74 4.65
CA LYS A 233 -11.11 15.71 4.78
C LYS A 233 -11.76 15.76 3.40
N THR A 234 -12.86 15.02 3.22
CA THR A 234 -13.65 15.06 2.00
C THR A 234 -14.86 15.97 2.17
N VAL A 235 -15.12 16.80 1.18
CA VAL A 235 -16.24 17.76 1.19
C VAL A 235 -17.05 17.60 -0.09
N GLN A 236 -18.36 17.34 0.06
CA GLN A 236 -19.27 17.27 -1.07
C GLN A 236 -19.55 18.66 -1.61
N THR A 237 -19.40 18.84 -2.91
CA THR A 237 -19.69 20.10 -3.62
C THR A 237 -20.54 19.82 -4.86
N PRO A 238 -21.20 20.84 -5.44
CA PRO A 238 -21.97 20.68 -6.68
C PRO A 238 -21.11 20.17 -7.86
N THR A 239 -19.80 20.40 -7.81
CA THR A 239 -18.84 19.98 -8.84
C THR A 239 -18.21 18.61 -8.56
N GLY A 240 -18.62 17.93 -7.46
CA GLY A 240 -18.13 16.64 -7.05
C GLY A 240 -17.46 16.64 -5.68
N LEU A 241 -16.86 15.51 -5.32
CA LEU A 241 -16.19 15.33 -4.05
C LEU A 241 -14.82 16.00 -4.08
N LEU A 242 -14.54 16.91 -3.13
CA LEU A 242 -13.27 17.58 -2.95
C LEU A 242 -12.46 16.90 -1.82
N ALA A 243 -11.18 16.73 -2.05
CA ALA A 243 -10.20 16.39 -1.03
C ALA A 243 -9.50 17.68 -0.56
N ARG A 244 -9.55 17.97 0.74
CA ARG A 244 -8.95 19.15 1.37
C ARG A 244 -8.02 18.73 2.49
N VAL A 245 -6.85 19.37 2.61
CA VAL A 245 -5.92 19.14 3.73
C VAL A 245 -6.60 19.59 5.03
N SER A 246 -6.55 18.74 6.05
CA SER A 246 -6.99 19.10 7.41
C SER A 246 -6.05 20.16 7.98
N THR A 247 -6.62 21.17 8.62
CA THR A 247 -5.88 22.29 9.25
C THR A 247 -5.95 22.20 10.77
N ASP A 248 -6.13 21.00 11.31
CA ASP A 248 -6.09 20.76 12.77
C ASP A 248 -4.68 20.69 13.27
#